data_c9aa3531a5b610a45c30333f01330ef8
#
_entry.id   c9aa3531a5b610a45c30333f01330ef8
#
_cell.length_a   1.000
_cell.length_b   1.000
_cell.length_c   1.000
_cell.angle_alpha   90.00
_cell.angle_beta   90.00
_cell.angle_gamma   90.00
#
_symmetry.space_group_name_H-M   'P 1'
#
loop_
_entity.id
_entity.type
_entity.pdbx_description
1 polymer ?
#
loop_
_entity_poly.entity_id
_entity_poly.type
_entity_poly.pdbx_seq_one_letter_code
_entity_poly.pdbx_strand_id
1 'polypeptide(L)'
;MFCRSYWGPNPPMSSALTHFDRHGQAHMVDVSAKDVTHRVARASGVIRMKPATLALIQAGQAKKGDVLGIARSAAIQGAKRTADLVPLCHPLPITRVAVELELDAAESLLRCTAQVETLGRTGVEMEALTAVQVGLLTVYDMCKAVDRGMVMGDIRLLRKSGGKSGEWLAEG
;
A
#
# COMPACT_ATOMS: atom_id res chain seq x y z
N MET A 1 -20.20 27.57 2.44
CA MET A 1 -21.41 26.73 2.22
C MET A 1 -21.06 25.30 2.62
N PHE A 2 -21.82 24.73 3.52
CA PHE A 2 -21.51 23.69 4.50
C PHE A 2 -21.02 22.36 3.94
N CYS A 3 -19.87 21.89 4.44
CA CYS A 3 -19.42 20.50 4.36
C CYS A 3 -20.30 19.67 5.31
N ARG A 4 -21.20 18.84 4.79
CA ARG A 4 -21.99 17.90 5.59
C ARG A 4 -21.09 16.75 6.05
N SER A 5 -20.96 16.62 7.36
CA SER A 5 -20.34 15.50 8.05
C SER A 5 -21.04 14.19 7.74
N TYR A 6 -20.37 13.31 7.01
CA TYR A 6 -20.74 11.90 6.89
C TYR A 6 -20.17 11.12 8.09
N TRP A 7 -20.78 11.27 9.24
CA TRP A 7 -20.59 10.32 10.34
C TRP A 7 -21.97 9.76 10.66
N GLY A 8 -22.27 8.58 10.14
CA GLY A 8 -23.40 7.76 10.61
C GLY A 8 -23.19 7.34 12.07
N PRO A 9 -24.23 6.81 12.75
CA PRO A 9 -24.11 6.38 14.14
C PRO A 9 -23.02 5.32 14.26
N ASN A 10 -22.06 5.54 15.17
CA ASN A 10 -21.00 4.59 15.49
C ASN A 10 -21.60 3.21 15.79
N PRO A 11 -21.15 2.12 15.16
CA PRO A 11 -21.51 0.79 15.62
C PRO A 11 -21.04 0.59 17.07
N PRO A 12 -21.68 -0.28 17.84
CA PRO A 12 -21.31 -0.51 19.23
C PRO A 12 -19.83 -0.90 19.32
N MET A 13 -19.08 -0.23 20.21
CA MET A 13 -17.66 -0.41 20.47
C MET A 13 -17.37 -1.81 21.07
N SER A 14 -17.35 -2.85 20.22
CA SER A 14 -17.00 -4.21 20.60
C SER A 14 -15.75 -4.77 19.91
N SER A 15 -15.02 -3.96 19.16
CA SER A 15 -13.63 -4.27 18.79
C SER A 15 -12.74 -3.24 19.46
N ALA A 16 -12.20 -3.57 20.64
CA ALA A 16 -11.20 -2.76 21.30
C ALA A 16 -10.05 -2.49 20.33
N LEU A 17 -9.72 -1.21 20.13
CA LEU A 17 -8.53 -0.80 19.40
C LEU A 17 -7.32 -1.39 20.13
N THR A 18 -6.76 -2.47 19.62
CA THR A 18 -5.73 -3.28 20.29
C THR A 18 -4.38 -2.56 20.44
N HIS A 19 -4.23 -1.40 19.82
CA HIS A 19 -3.02 -0.57 19.89
C HIS A 19 -3.02 0.45 21.04
N PHE A 20 -4.05 0.44 21.88
CA PHE A 20 -4.10 1.27 23.08
C PHE A 20 -4.33 0.40 24.32
N ASP A 21 -3.57 0.67 25.36
CA ASP A 21 -3.72 0.00 26.63
C ASP A 21 -4.93 0.57 27.42
N ARG A 22 -5.20 0.00 28.60
CA ARG A 22 -6.28 0.46 29.49
C ARG A 22 -6.13 1.90 29.99
N HIS A 23 -4.96 2.50 29.81
CA HIS A 23 -4.67 3.88 30.16
C HIS A 23 -4.67 4.82 28.94
N GLY A 24 -5.04 4.31 27.75
CA GLY A 24 -5.07 5.08 26.51
C GLY A 24 -3.68 5.33 25.91
N GLN A 25 -2.65 4.59 26.34
CA GLN A 25 -1.30 4.72 25.79
C GLN A 25 -1.12 3.78 24.61
N ALA A 26 -0.47 4.28 23.55
CA ALA A 26 -0.17 3.49 22.37
C ALA A 26 0.90 2.43 22.70
N HIS A 27 0.68 1.20 22.24
CA HIS A 27 1.63 0.10 22.35
C HIS A 27 1.58 -0.81 21.13
N MET A 28 2.69 -1.45 20.83
CA MET A 28 2.75 -2.49 19.81
C MET A 28 2.12 -3.77 20.38
N VAL A 29 1.18 -4.35 19.62
CA VAL A 29 0.42 -5.53 20.06
C VAL A 29 1.35 -6.73 20.26
N ASP A 30 1.23 -7.43 21.39
CA ASP A 30 1.94 -8.69 21.60
C ASP A 30 1.36 -9.80 20.70
N VAL A 31 2.22 -10.37 19.88
CA VAL A 31 1.89 -11.47 18.95
C VAL A 31 2.58 -12.78 19.32
N SER A 32 3.26 -12.85 20.47
CA SER A 32 4.07 -14.00 20.88
C SER A 32 3.27 -15.30 21.00
N ALA A 33 2.01 -15.20 21.42
CA ALA A 33 1.08 -16.34 21.58
C ALA A 33 0.39 -16.78 20.26
N LYS A 34 0.63 -16.08 19.13
CA LYS A 34 0.02 -16.45 17.84
C LYS A 34 0.90 -17.47 17.11
N ASP A 35 0.24 -18.36 16.36
CA ASP A 35 0.93 -19.31 15.51
C ASP A 35 1.66 -18.63 14.35
N VAL A 36 2.80 -19.20 13.98
CA VAL A 36 3.49 -18.85 12.75
C VAL A 36 2.75 -19.49 11.57
N THR A 37 2.22 -18.66 10.67
CA THR A 37 1.49 -19.13 9.49
C THR A 37 1.96 -18.38 8.25
N HIS A 38 1.72 -18.95 7.07
CA HIS A 38 1.91 -18.24 5.81
C HIS A 38 0.87 -17.10 5.71
N ARG A 39 1.35 -15.91 5.45
CA ARG A 39 0.55 -14.69 5.36
C ARG A 39 0.77 -14.06 4.00
N VAL A 40 -0.31 -13.66 3.36
CA VAL A 40 -0.29 -12.97 2.08
C VAL A 40 -1.18 -11.73 2.18
N ALA A 41 -0.71 -10.62 1.65
CA ALA A 41 -1.54 -9.43 1.43
C ALA A 41 -1.32 -8.89 0.03
N ARG A 42 -2.39 -8.42 -0.60
CA ARG A 42 -2.37 -7.76 -1.91
C ARG A 42 -3.05 -6.41 -1.79
N ALA A 43 -2.38 -5.35 -2.24
CA ALA A 43 -2.90 -3.98 -2.27
C ALA A 43 -2.76 -3.39 -3.67
N SER A 44 -3.56 -2.38 -4.00
CA SER A 44 -3.41 -1.61 -5.23
C SER A 44 -3.63 -0.13 -4.99
N GLY A 45 -3.22 0.67 -5.97
CA GLY A 45 -3.48 2.11 -6.06
C GLY A 45 -3.19 2.59 -7.46
N VAL A 46 -3.53 3.83 -7.74
CA VAL A 46 -3.32 4.45 -9.06
C VAL A 46 -2.65 5.81 -8.94
N ILE A 47 -1.98 6.22 -9.99
CA ILE A 47 -1.58 7.61 -10.21
C ILE A 47 -2.14 8.06 -11.56
N ARG A 48 -2.99 9.10 -11.54
CA ARG A 48 -3.56 9.73 -12.72
C ARG A 48 -2.66 10.85 -13.19
N MET A 49 -2.51 10.98 -14.51
CA MET A 49 -1.60 11.92 -15.14
C MET A 49 -2.12 12.40 -16.47
N LYS A 50 -1.45 13.38 -17.07
CA LYS A 50 -1.77 13.80 -18.44
C LYS A 50 -1.47 12.68 -19.43
N PRO A 51 -2.24 12.54 -20.53
CA PRO A 51 -1.96 11.54 -21.58
C PRO A 51 -0.53 11.62 -22.12
N ALA A 52 0.00 12.84 -22.28
CA ALA A 52 1.37 13.05 -22.74
C ALA A 52 2.43 12.52 -21.75
N THR A 53 2.16 12.60 -20.45
CA THR A 53 3.05 12.05 -19.41
C THR A 53 3.04 10.51 -19.45
N LEU A 54 1.86 9.92 -19.61
CA LEU A 54 1.72 8.46 -19.74
C LEU A 54 2.45 7.95 -21.00
N ALA A 55 2.26 8.62 -22.14
CA ALA A 55 2.95 8.27 -23.38
C ALA A 55 4.49 8.34 -23.24
N LEU A 56 5.00 9.32 -22.51
CA LEU A 56 6.43 9.47 -22.22
C LEU A 56 6.97 8.31 -21.38
N ILE A 57 6.20 7.84 -20.39
CA ILE A 57 6.55 6.65 -19.59
C ILE A 57 6.54 5.40 -20.48
N GLN A 58 5.49 5.22 -21.27
CA GLN A 58 5.32 4.07 -22.17
C GLN A 58 6.44 3.98 -23.22
N ALA A 59 6.90 5.10 -23.72
CA ALA A 59 8.00 5.16 -24.69
C ALA A 59 9.39 4.97 -24.06
N GLY A 60 9.51 4.90 -22.72
CA GLY A 60 10.80 4.85 -22.03
C GLY A 60 11.64 6.14 -22.17
N GLN A 61 11.00 7.25 -22.51
CA GLN A 61 11.67 8.53 -22.82
C GLN A 61 11.66 9.53 -21.65
N ALA A 62 11.36 9.06 -20.44
CA ALA A 62 11.44 9.92 -19.27
C ALA A 62 12.89 10.37 -19.02
N LYS A 63 13.09 11.68 -18.82
CA LYS A 63 14.41 12.29 -18.61
C LYS A 63 15.25 11.63 -17.51
N LYS A 64 14.58 11.06 -16.50
CA LYS A 64 15.21 10.37 -15.37
C LYS A 64 15.42 8.86 -15.61
N GLY A 65 15.13 8.34 -16.82
CA GLY A 65 15.35 6.93 -17.19
C GLY A 65 14.12 6.05 -16.97
N ASP A 66 14.32 4.76 -16.66
CA ASP A 66 13.29 3.74 -16.51
C ASP A 66 12.39 3.99 -15.30
N VAL A 67 11.27 4.68 -15.52
CA VAL A 67 10.29 5.03 -14.48
C VAL A 67 9.72 3.77 -13.83
N LEU A 68 9.35 2.76 -14.63
CA LEU A 68 8.69 1.56 -14.12
C LEU A 68 9.65 0.68 -13.31
N GLY A 69 10.88 0.50 -13.80
CA GLY A 69 11.90 -0.29 -13.08
C GLY A 69 12.30 0.35 -11.75
N ILE A 70 12.49 1.67 -11.74
CA ILE A 70 12.82 2.41 -10.50
C ILE A 70 11.63 2.39 -9.53
N ALA A 71 10.39 2.62 -10.00
CA ALA A 71 9.20 2.56 -9.16
C ALA A 71 8.99 1.17 -8.55
N ARG A 72 9.22 0.08 -9.33
CA ARG A 72 9.15 -1.29 -8.83
C ARG A 72 10.19 -1.54 -7.73
N SER A 73 11.42 -1.12 -7.94
CA SER A 73 12.49 -1.27 -6.95
C SER A 73 12.19 -0.50 -5.68
N ALA A 74 11.66 0.72 -5.81
CA ALA A 74 11.26 1.55 -4.69
C ALA A 74 10.07 0.95 -3.91
N ALA A 75 9.08 0.38 -4.59
CA ALA A 75 7.97 -0.32 -3.97
C ALA A 75 8.44 -1.51 -3.13
N ILE A 76 9.34 -2.33 -3.65
CA ILE A 76 9.95 -3.44 -2.91
C ILE A 76 10.69 -2.92 -1.67
N GLN A 77 11.45 -1.84 -1.82
CA GLN A 77 12.16 -1.22 -0.68
C GLN A 77 11.17 -0.64 0.35
N GLY A 78 10.05 -0.05 -0.10
CA GLY A 78 8.98 0.44 0.76
C GLY A 78 8.39 -0.66 1.65
N ALA A 79 8.05 -1.82 1.06
CA ALA A 79 7.60 -2.98 1.83
C ALA A 79 8.61 -3.37 2.93
N LYS A 80 9.90 -3.42 2.60
CA LYS A 80 10.96 -3.81 3.53
C LYS A 80 11.24 -2.79 4.64
N ARG A 81 10.75 -1.56 4.50
CA ARG A 81 10.94 -0.44 5.45
C ARG A 81 9.66 -0.05 6.17
N THR A 82 8.60 -0.83 6.08
CA THR A 82 7.29 -0.49 6.67
C THR A 82 7.38 -0.23 8.17
N ALA A 83 8.08 -1.06 8.91
CA ALA A 83 8.24 -0.88 10.36
C ALA A 83 9.02 0.39 10.76
N ASP A 84 9.87 0.90 9.86
CA ASP A 84 10.57 2.18 10.08
C ASP A 84 9.65 3.40 9.85
N LEU A 85 8.55 3.23 9.11
CA LEU A 85 7.63 4.29 8.70
C LEU A 85 6.33 4.29 9.51
N VAL A 86 5.86 3.13 9.95
CA VAL A 86 4.59 2.94 10.67
C VAL A 86 4.89 2.52 12.10
N PRO A 87 4.75 3.42 13.09
CA PRO A 87 5.32 3.27 14.43
C PRO A 87 4.97 1.98 15.19
N LEU A 88 3.75 1.45 14.98
CA LEU A 88 3.26 0.27 15.72
C LEU A 88 3.29 -1.02 14.88
N CYS A 89 3.92 -0.99 13.71
CA CYS A 89 4.13 -2.19 12.90
C CYS A 89 5.32 -3.02 13.40
N HIS A 90 5.13 -4.34 13.44
CA HIS A 90 6.22 -5.26 13.73
C HIS A 90 7.21 -5.34 12.57
N PRO A 91 8.51 -5.39 12.80
CA PRO A 91 9.48 -5.76 11.76
C PRO A 91 9.27 -7.24 11.39
N LEU A 92 9.00 -7.51 10.11
CA LEU A 92 8.62 -8.84 9.63
C LEU A 92 9.67 -9.41 8.68
N PRO A 93 9.96 -10.74 8.77
CA PRO A 93 10.81 -11.42 7.80
C PRO A 93 10.03 -11.68 6.51
N ILE A 94 9.96 -10.66 5.64
CA ILE A 94 9.30 -10.76 4.34
C ILE A 94 9.99 -11.83 3.51
N THR A 95 9.22 -12.77 2.97
CA THR A 95 9.74 -13.86 2.13
C THR A 95 9.59 -13.57 0.64
N ARG A 96 8.58 -12.76 0.25
CA ARG A 96 8.35 -12.38 -1.14
C ARG A 96 7.67 -11.01 -1.25
N VAL A 97 8.10 -10.23 -2.24
CA VAL A 97 7.39 -9.03 -2.71
C VAL A 97 7.28 -9.10 -4.23
N ALA A 98 6.07 -9.08 -4.76
CA ALA A 98 5.79 -8.97 -6.19
C ALA A 98 5.10 -7.64 -6.46
N VAL A 99 5.56 -6.89 -7.47
CA VAL A 99 5.01 -5.57 -7.84
C VAL A 99 4.70 -5.57 -9.33
N GLU A 100 3.47 -5.26 -9.66
CA GLU A 100 2.95 -5.10 -11.01
C GLU A 100 2.66 -3.62 -11.25
N LEU A 101 3.10 -3.10 -12.41
CA LEU A 101 2.85 -1.72 -12.84
C LEU A 101 2.22 -1.78 -14.23
N GLU A 102 1.00 -1.31 -14.34
CA GLU A 102 0.18 -1.38 -15.55
C GLU A 102 -0.20 0.04 -15.99
N LEU A 103 0.00 0.33 -17.28
CA LEU A 103 -0.39 1.60 -17.90
C LEU A 103 -1.77 1.44 -18.53
N ASP A 104 -2.70 2.32 -18.15
CA ASP A 104 -4.02 2.42 -18.75
C ASP A 104 -4.12 3.71 -19.56
N ALA A 105 -4.03 3.57 -20.88
CA ALA A 105 -4.05 4.71 -21.79
C ALA A 105 -5.45 5.35 -21.89
N ALA A 106 -6.52 4.56 -21.72
CA ALA A 106 -7.89 5.06 -21.81
C ALA A 106 -8.20 5.99 -20.63
N GLU A 107 -7.78 5.61 -19.42
CA GLU A 107 -8.00 6.37 -18.20
C GLU A 107 -6.84 7.33 -17.86
N SER A 108 -5.78 7.32 -18.64
CA SER A 108 -4.56 8.12 -18.41
C SER A 108 -4.01 7.93 -17.00
N LEU A 109 -3.86 6.68 -16.58
CA LEU A 109 -3.35 6.31 -15.27
C LEU A 109 -2.31 5.18 -15.33
N LEU A 110 -1.50 5.10 -14.27
CA LEU A 110 -0.68 3.94 -13.95
C LEU A 110 -1.25 3.30 -12.69
N ARG A 111 -1.49 2.00 -12.76
CA ARG A 111 -1.88 1.16 -11.62
C ARG A 111 -0.66 0.46 -11.05
N CYS A 112 -0.51 0.54 -9.74
CA CYS A 112 0.48 -0.24 -8.99
C CYS A 112 -0.27 -1.28 -8.15
N THR A 113 0.10 -2.55 -8.31
CA THR A 113 -0.38 -3.64 -7.45
C THR A 113 0.81 -4.31 -6.78
N ALA A 114 0.74 -4.49 -5.48
CA ALA A 114 1.79 -5.16 -4.70
C ALA A 114 1.21 -6.35 -3.93
N GLN A 115 1.90 -7.49 -4.00
CA GLN A 115 1.64 -8.66 -3.17
C GLN A 115 2.86 -8.92 -2.29
N VAL A 116 2.63 -9.06 -0.98
CA VAL A 116 3.68 -9.32 0.01
C VAL A 116 3.35 -10.60 0.76
N GLU A 117 4.37 -11.40 1.05
CA GLU A 117 4.26 -12.69 1.74
C GLU A 117 5.28 -12.82 2.87
N THR A 118 4.88 -13.48 3.94
CA THR A 118 5.75 -13.82 5.05
C THR A 118 5.33 -15.13 5.71
N LEU A 119 6.25 -15.75 6.43
CA LEU A 119 5.95 -16.75 7.47
C LEU A 119 6.06 -16.05 8.81
N GLY A 120 4.92 -15.76 9.46
CA GLY A 120 4.93 -14.92 10.64
C GLY A 120 3.67 -15.00 11.50
N ARG A 121 3.73 -14.27 12.61
CA ARG A 121 2.67 -14.24 13.65
C ARG A 121 1.65 -13.12 13.39
N THR A 122 1.95 -12.18 12.48
CA THR A 122 1.06 -11.10 12.07
C THR A 122 1.02 -10.96 10.55
N GLY A 123 0.04 -10.24 10.02
CA GLY A 123 -0.16 -10.04 8.59
C GLY A 123 0.82 -9.04 7.98
N VAL A 124 0.82 -8.96 6.65
CA VAL A 124 1.69 -8.08 5.83
C VAL A 124 0.88 -7.04 5.04
N GLU A 125 -0.29 -6.67 5.56
CA GLU A 125 -1.19 -5.71 4.94
C GLU A 125 -0.52 -4.33 4.80
N MET A 126 0.19 -3.90 5.85
CA MET A 126 0.87 -2.60 5.86
C MET A 126 2.05 -2.58 4.90
N GLU A 127 2.77 -3.68 4.77
CA GLU A 127 3.86 -3.85 3.83
C GLU A 127 3.36 -3.74 2.38
N ALA A 128 2.22 -4.35 2.06
CA ALA A 128 1.62 -4.26 0.74
C ALA A 128 1.13 -2.83 0.42
N LEU A 129 0.47 -2.16 1.37
CA LEU A 129 0.02 -0.78 1.22
C LEU A 129 1.19 0.21 1.10
N THR A 130 2.24 0.03 1.89
CA THR A 130 3.45 0.88 1.83
C THR A 130 4.17 0.69 0.48
N ALA A 131 4.27 -0.54 -0.02
CA ALA A 131 4.84 -0.80 -1.34
C ALA A 131 4.13 -0.01 -2.43
N VAL A 132 2.80 -0.05 -2.46
CA VAL A 132 1.99 0.69 -3.44
C VAL A 132 2.24 2.20 -3.33
N GLN A 133 2.19 2.75 -2.11
CA GLN A 133 2.39 4.19 -1.89
C GLN A 133 3.77 4.66 -2.34
N VAL A 134 4.83 3.94 -1.96
CA VAL A 134 6.21 4.29 -2.32
C VAL A 134 6.45 4.13 -3.83
N GLY A 135 5.85 3.11 -4.46
CA GLY A 135 5.90 2.92 -5.91
C GLY A 135 5.28 4.11 -6.66
N LEU A 136 4.04 4.49 -6.29
CA LEU A 136 3.34 5.63 -6.90
C LEU A 136 4.04 6.97 -6.64
N LEU A 137 4.55 7.18 -5.42
CA LEU A 137 5.33 8.37 -5.07
C LEU A 137 6.60 8.48 -5.92
N THR A 138 7.24 7.36 -6.22
CA THR A 138 8.41 7.31 -7.08
C THR A 138 8.08 7.67 -8.53
N VAL A 139 6.96 7.19 -9.06
CA VAL A 139 6.45 7.63 -10.38
C VAL A 139 6.25 9.14 -10.39
N TYR A 140 5.61 9.69 -9.36
CA TYR A 140 5.44 11.14 -9.22
C TYR A 140 6.77 11.87 -9.23
N ASP A 141 7.74 11.47 -8.41
CA ASP A 141 9.05 12.12 -8.37
C ASP A 141 9.76 12.11 -9.73
N MET A 142 9.69 10.99 -10.43
CA MET A 142 10.35 10.87 -11.72
C MET A 142 9.72 11.71 -12.83
N CYS A 143 8.40 11.97 -12.76
CA CYS A 143 7.63 12.66 -13.79
C CYS A 143 7.24 14.11 -13.43
N LYS A 144 7.39 14.55 -12.18
CA LYS A 144 6.94 15.88 -11.72
C LYS A 144 7.54 17.06 -12.47
N ALA A 145 8.66 16.89 -13.17
CA ALA A 145 9.26 17.95 -13.98
C ALA A 145 8.38 18.33 -15.20
N VAL A 146 7.59 17.36 -15.72
CA VAL A 146 6.69 17.53 -16.87
C VAL A 146 5.22 17.60 -16.46
N ASP A 147 4.86 16.99 -15.33
CA ASP A 147 3.48 16.97 -14.86
C ASP A 147 3.42 17.03 -13.32
N ARG A 148 3.20 18.21 -12.77
CA ARG A 148 3.04 18.40 -11.31
C ARG A 148 1.63 18.14 -10.82
N GLY A 149 0.66 18.04 -11.73
CA GLY A 149 -0.75 17.84 -11.43
C GLY A 149 -1.16 16.38 -11.26
N MET A 150 -0.21 15.45 -11.26
CA MET A 150 -0.51 14.03 -11.05
C MET A 150 -1.14 13.78 -9.68
N VAL A 151 -2.15 12.88 -9.65
CA VAL A 151 -2.91 12.56 -8.43
C VAL A 151 -2.77 11.08 -8.12
N MET A 152 -2.22 10.77 -6.95
CA MET A 152 -2.22 9.41 -6.39
C MET A 152 -3.51 9.17 -5.62
N GLY A 153 -4.13 8.01 -5.83
CA GLY A 153 -5.40 7.68 -5.19
C GLY A 153 -5.77 6.21 -5.27
N ASP A 154 -6.98 5.88 -4.81
CA ASP A 154 -7.56 4.54 -4.82
C ASP A 154 -6.65 3.50 -4.15
N ILE A 155 -5.85 3.93 -3.17
CA ILE A 155 -4.93 3.04 -2.45
C ILE A 155 -5.73 2.23 -1.44
N ARG A 156 -5.78 0.91 -1.66
CA ARG A 156 -6.57 0.01 -0.82
C ARG A 156 -5.98 -1.39 -0.75
N LEU A 157 -6.31 -2.10 0.33
CA LEU A 157 -6.11 -3.53 0.41
C LEU A 157 -7.13 -4.23 -0.49
N LEU A 158 -6.69 -5.23 -1.25
CA LEU A 158 -7.56 -6.04 -2.11
C LEU A 158 -7.84 -7.40 -1.48
N ARG A 159 -6.83 -8.01 -0.87
CA ARG A 159 -6.92 -9.34 -0.30
C ARG A 159 -5.92 -9.48 0.84
N LYS A 160 -6.31 -10.24 1.84
CA LYS A 160 -5.36 -10.82 2.78
C LYS A 160 -5.71 -12.28 3.06
N SER A 161 -4.73 -13.09 3.41
CA SER A 161 -4.95 -14.47 3.83
C SER A 161 -3.95 -14.90 4.89
N GLY A 162 -4.34 -15.93 5.64
CA GLY A 162 -3.55 -16.51 6.72
C GLY A 162 -3.93 -16.02 8.11
N GLY A 163 -3.49 -16.78 9.12
CA GLY A 163 -3.79 -16.54 10.53
C GLY A 163 -5.23 -16.83 10.94
N LYS A 164 -5.56 -16.47 12.20
CA LYS A 164 -6.85 -16.77 12.82
C LYS A 164 -8.06 -16.16 12.09
N SER A 165 -7.89 -15.01 11.46
CA SER A 165 -8.97 -14.33 10.71
C SER A 165 -9.20 -14.87 9.30
N GLY A 166 -8.43 -15.88 8.85
CA GLY A 166 -8.63 -16.50 7.55
C GLY A 166 -8.39 -15.57 6.36
N GLU A 167 -9.20 -15.74 5.34
CA GLU A 167 -9.17 -14.93 4.12
C GLU A 167 -10.17 -13.77 4.21
N TRP A 168 -9.75 -12.63 3.66
CA TRP A 168 -10.59 -11.46 3.44
C TRP A 168 -10.33 -10.92 2.03
N LEU A 169 -11.40 -10.57 1.34
CA LEU A 169 -11.40 -9.95 0.02
C LEU A 169 -12.13 -8.62 0.11
N ALA A 170 -11.62 -7.61 -0.57
CA ALA A 170 -12.32 -6.34 -0.70
C ALA A 170 -13.60 -6.53 -1.52
N GLU A 171 -14.68 -5.94 -1.06
CA GLU A 171 -15.87 -5.75 -1.87
C GLU A 171 -15.53 -4.79 -3.02
N GLY A 172 -15.99 -5.08 -4.24
CA GLY A 172 -15.66 -4.38 -5.47
C GLY A 172 -16.07 -2.90 -5.53
#